data_dfe125b83f36a76dfde5c83f203c81c4
#
_entry.id   dfe125b83f36a76dfde5c83f203c81c4
#
_cell.length_a   1.000
_cell.length_b   1.000
_cell.length_c   1.000
_cell.angle_alpha   90.00
_cell.angle_beta   90.00
_cell.angle_gamma   90.00
#
_symmetry.space_group_name_H-M   'P 1'
#
loop_
_entity.id
_entity.type
_entity.pdbx_description
1 polymer ?
#
loop_
_entity_poly.entity_id
_entity_poly.type
_entity_poly.pdbx_seq_one_letter_code
_entity_poly.pdbx_strand_id
1 'polypeptide(L)'
;MSKIVRWCVVVMAVIGTASAQAEDFFFKDGDTVVMIGDSITEQHLYSNYVEMWTVTRFPQWKLTFRNVGIGGDRSVGGNVRFTRDVLLHKPTAMTVDFGMNDGGYGGFSEAVFKPYMDGLQGMADQAKAANIRVAWATPQPLDNGDQGPTALVGYNQTLEKFSDGVKVIADKNDGLFVDQFHPYLAALDGARSKGPKYERITGGDAVHPGPPGQALMAASILKGLHFPSLVSSAEIDAAGSSVVAVKNCAIENVSAKDGGISFARLDAALPFFPADAVSILPYAPILEELNDYHLKVTGLAVGAYEVRIGGTKVGQVTADELAAGTNLATAALTAGPIADQVKAVREAIQKKNQFHHDAIFRGIVLSNVPGWVYNAVPRDKLEEAKQAAIAEQLAKLPAMDAEVTQALEMKANTFEIVPIK
;
A
#
# COMPACT_ATOMS: atom_id res chain seq x y z
N MET A 1 49.57 -12.25 38.53
CA MET A 1 48.19 -12.73 38.33
C MET A 1 47.27 -11.53 38.24
N SER A 2 47.04 -10.99 37.06
CA SER A 2 46.18 -9.86 36.82
C SER A 2 44.81 -10.37 36.38
N LYS A 3 43.75 -10.09 37.15
CA LYS A 3 42.36 -10.43 36.82
C LYS A 3 41.82 -9.37 35.87
N ILE A 4 41.64 -9.72 34.61
CA ILE A 4 40.88 -8.91 33.63
C ILE A 4 39.42 -9.07 33.97
N VAL A 5 38.80 -8.01 34.51
CA VAL A 5 37.34 -7.93 34.66
C VAL A 5 36.75 -7.50 33.30
N ARG A 6 36.11 -8.43 32.60
CA ARG A 6 35.27 -8.15 31.41
C ARG A 6 33.97 -7.54 31.91
N TRP A 7 33.79 -6.26 31.64
CA TRP A 7 32.49 -5.61 31.78
C TRP A 7 31.62 -6.01 30.55
N CYS A 8 30.66 -6.86 30.79
CA CYS A 8 29.56 -7.03 29.83
C CYS A 8 28.62 -5.82 29.96
N VAL A 9 28.70 -4.88 29.04
CA VAL A 9 27.68 -3.84 28.90
C VAL A 9 26.45 -4.52 28.27
N VAL A 10 25.47 -4.86 29.10
CA VAL A 10 24.13 -5.24 28.65
C VAL A 10 23.45 -3.94 28.26
N VAL A 11 23.47 -3.59 26.98
CA VAL A 11 22.59 -2.55 26.44
C VAL A 11 21.19 -3.19 26.35
N MET A 12 20.34 -2.85 27.33
CA MET A 12 18.90 -3.10 27.18
C MET A 12 18.42 -2.32 25.95
N ALA A 13 18.13 -3.03 24.88
CA ALA A 13 17.41 -2.48 23.76
C ALA A 13 16.03 -2.03 24.26
N VAL A 14 15.85 -0.73 24.44
CA VAL A 14 14.52 -0.15 24.58
C VAL A 14 13.90 -0.28 23.19
N ILE A 15 13.13 -1.35 22.99
CA ILE A 15 12.19 -1.44 21.87
C ILE A 15 11.17 -0.34 22.14
N GLY A 16 11.50 0.88 21.70
CA GLY A 16 10.57 2.00 21.67
C GLY A 16 9.38 1.57 20.83
N THR A 17 8.26 1.41 21.49
CA THR A 17 7.01 0.89 20.95
C THR A 17 6.66 1.62 19.65
N ALA A 18 6.52 0.89 18.54
CA ALA A 18 5.90 1.33 17.29
C ALA A 18 4.44 1.82 17.49
N SER A 19 3.95 1.83 18.74
CA SER A 19 2.58 2.09 19.13
C SER A 19 2.13 3.55 18.97
N ALA A 20 3.01 4.53 19.12
CA ALA A 20 2.58 5.94 19.07
C ALA A 20 2.25 6.46 17.66
N GLN A 21 2.78 5.83 16.60
CA GLN A 21 2.48 6.22 15.21
C GLN A 21 1.28 5.48 14.59
N ALA A 22 0.84 4.40 15.22
CA ALA A 22 -0.29 3.59 14.75
C ALA A 22 -1.66 4.07 15.29
N GLU A 23 -1.69 5.00 16.25
CA GLU A 23 -2.94 5.42 16.89
C GLU A 23 -3.93 6.03 15.92
N ASP A 24 -3.47 6.80 14.95
CA ASP A 24 -4.31 7.50 13.98
C ASP A 24 -4.53 6.70 12.68
N PHE A 25 -3.71 5.68 12.39
CA PHE A 25 -3.88 4.91 11.16
C PHE A 25 -5.20 4.15 11.17
N PHE A 26 -5.94 4.21 10.06
CA PHE A 26 -7.30 3.67 9.99
C PHE A 26 -7.36 2.15 10.18
N PHE A 27 -6.43 1.39 9.59
CA PHE A 27 -6.36 -0.05 9.84
C PHE A 27 -5.73 -0.34 11.19
N LYS A 28 -6.16 -1.44 11.82
CA LYS A 28 -5.70 -1.85 13.16
C LYS A 28 -5.23 -3.30 13.13
N ASP A 29 -4.39 -3.68 14.09
CA ASP A 29 -4.01 -5.08 14.26
C ASP A 29 -5.25 -5.96 14.45
N GLY A 30 -5.30 -7.08 13.75
CA GLY A 30 -6.42 -8.02 13.74
C GLY A 30 -7.52 -7.69 12.72
N ASP A 31 -7.40 -6.63 11.91
CA ASP A 31 -8.41 -6.29 10.92
C ASP A 31 -8.49 -7.32 9.77
N THR A 32 -9.72 -7.57 9.37
CA THR A 32 -10.04 -8.08 8.03
C THR A 32 -10.54 -6.92 7.20
N VAL A 33 -9.76 -6.56 6.19
CA VAL A 33 -10.01 -5.41 5.29
C VAL A 33 -10.63 -5.91 3.99
N VAL A 34 -11.79 -5.37 3.61
CA VAL A 34 -12.37 -5.58 2.27
C VAL A 34 -12.27 -4.29 1.47
N MET A 35 -11.79 -4.40 0.24
CA MET A 35 -11.70 -3.31 -0.73
C MET A 35 -12.73 -3.55 -1.82
N ILE A 36 -13.77 -2.70 -1.88
CA ILE A 36 -14.84 -2.77 -2.88
C ILE A 36 -14.75 -1.60 -3.84
N GLY A 37 -14.97 -1.87 -5.13
CA GLY A 37 -14.94 -0.88 -6.20
C GLY A 37 -15.27 -1.51 -7.55
N ASP A 38 -14.88 -0.80 -8.59
CA ASP A 38 -15.12 -1.18 -9.99
C ASP A 38 -13.92 -1.91 -10.64
N SER A 39 -13.73 -1.75 -11.97
CA SER A 39 -12.64 -2.35 -12.75
C SER A 39 -11.25 -1.93 -12.25
N ILE A 40 -11.12 -0.72 -11.74
CA ILE A 40 -9.84 -0.18 -11.27
C ILE A 40 -9.42 -0.91 -9.98
N THR A 41 -10.37 -1.18 -9.09
CA THR A 41 -10.18 -2.05 -7.93
C THR A 41 -9.91 -3.50 -8.37
N GLU A 42 -10.66 -4.02 -9.34
CA GLU A 42 -10.49 -5.38 -9.86
C GLU A 42 -9.10 -5.64 -10.48
N GLN A 43 -8.40 -4.61 -10.97
CA GLN A 43 -7.01 -4.75 -11.46
C GLN A 43 -6.03 -5.25 -10.39
N HIS A 44 -6.37 -5.20 -9.12
CA HIS A 44 -5.52 -5.61 -7.99
C HIS A 44 -4.18 -4.86 -7.87
N LEU A 45 -3.98 -3.72 -8.54
CA LEU A 45 -2.72 -2.98 -8.46
C LEU A 45 -2.67 -2.12 -7.20
N TYR A 46 -3.51 -1.07 -7.11
CA TYR A 46 -3.49 -0.18 -5.93
C TYR A 46 -3.83 -0.93 -4.65
N SER A 47 -4.75 -1.88 -4.71
CA SER A 47 -5.14 -2.66 -3.53
C SER A 47 -3.99 -3.55 -3.01
N ASN A 48 -3.22 -4.18 -3.91
CA ASN A 48 -2.02 -4.90 -3.54
C ASN A 48 -0.93 -3.96 -3.01
N TYR A 49 -0.81 -2.73 -3.56
CA TYR A 49 0.16 -1.76 -3.05
C TYR A 49 -0.22 -1.25 -1.66
N VAL A 50 -1.50 -0.96 -1.40
CA VAL A 50 -2.00 -0.61 -0.05
C VAL A 50 -1.70 -1.74 0.94
N GLU A 51 -1.97 -3.00 0.57
CA GLU A 51 -1.62 -4.16 1.38
C GLU A 51 -0.10 -4.23 1.63
N MET A 52 0.72 -4.11 0.58
CA MET A 52 2.19 -4.15 0.67
C MET A 52 2.73 -3.08 1.63
N TRP A 53 2.33 -1.81 1.45
CA TRP A 53 2.76 -0.73 2.35
C TRP A 53 2.35 -1.01 3.79
N THR A 54 1.12 -1.50 3.99
CA THR A 54 0.58 -1.77 5.33
C THR A 54 1.35 -2.88 6.03
N VAL A 55 1.51 -4.03 5.38
CA VAL A 55 2.16 -5.18 6.03
C VAL A 55 3.68 -5.00 6.18
N THR A 56 4.33 -4.28 5.27
CA THR A 56 5.76 -3.96 5.43
C THR A 56 6.01 -2.94 6.52
N ARG A 57 5.07 -2.04 6.80
CA ARG A 57 5.16 -1.09 7.91
C ARG A 57 4.82 -1.71 9.25
N PHE A 58 3.88 -2.66 9.29
CA PHE A 58 3.41 -3.33 10.49
C PHE A 58 3.54 -4.85 10.38
N PRO A 59 4.78 -5.39 10.23
CA PRO A 59 5.00 -6.81 9.96
C PRO A 59 4.51 -7.72 11.10
N GLN A 60 4.30 -7.20 12.30
CA GLN A 60 3.78 -7.92 13.46
C GLN A 60 2.25 -7.97 13.54
N TRP A 61 1.54 -7.16 12.71
CA TRP A 61 0.07 -7.12 12.73
C TRP A 61 -0.52 -8.31 11.98
N LYS A 62 -1.64 -8.81 12.50
CA LYS A 62 -2.42 -9.90 11.88
C LYS A 62 -3.50 -9.29 11.00
N LEU A 63 -3.13 -8.91 9.80
CA LEU A 63 -4.04 -8.28 8.84
C LEU A 63 -4.40 -9.24 7.71
N THR A 64 -5.65 -9.19 7.28
CA THR A 64 -6.09 -9.85 6.06
C THR A 64 -6.72 -8.84 5.11
N PHE A 65 -6.40 -8.95 3.81
CA PHE A 65 -6.95 -8.09 2.77
C PHE A 65 -7.71 -8.92 1.75
N ARG A 66 -8.87 -8.44 1.31
CA ARG A 66 -9.70 -9.07 0.28
C ARG A 66 -10.20 -8.01 -0.69
N ASN A 67 -9.97 -8.21 -1.96
CA ASN A 67 -10.43 -7.33 -3.02
C ASN A 67 -11.68 -7.96 -3.68
N VAL A 68 -12.75 -7.19 -3.74
CA VAL A 68 -14.03 -7.57 -4.35
C VAL A 68 -14.47 -6.55 -5.40
N GLY A 69 -13.52 -5.99 -6.15
CA GLY A 69 -13.76 -5.13 -7.32
C GLY A 69 -14.41 -5.92 -8.47
N ILE A 70 -15.27 -5.26 -9.23
CA ILE A 70 -15.93 -5.84 -10.42
C ILE A 70 -15.92 -4.83 -11.57
N GLY A 71 -15.45 -5.25 -12.74
CA GLY A 71 -15.39 -4.43 -13.96
C GLY A 71 -16.72 -3.82 -14.37
N GLY A 72 -16.72 -2.51 -14.63
CA GLY A 72 -17.91 -1.76 -15.06
C GLY A 72 -18.95 -1.52 -13.96
N ASP A 73 -18.67 -1.94 -12.71
CA ASP A 73 -19.63 -1.79 -11.61
C ASP A 73 -19.77 -0.31 -11.18
N ARG A 74 -20.86 -0.03 -10.50
CA ARG A 74 -21.27 1.26 -9.97
C ARG A 74 -21.63 1.12 -8.50
N SER A 75 -21.73 2.24 -7.79
CA SER A 75 -22.10 2.27 -6.38
C SER A 75 -23.41 1.52 -6.09
N VAL A 76 -24.41 1.61 -6.96
CA VAL A 76 -25.68 0.87 -6.85
C VAL A 76 -25.42 -0.65 -6.92
N GLY A 77 -24.57 -1.11 -7.83
CA GLY A 77 -24.17 -2.51 -7.93
C GLY A 77 -23.44 -2.98 -6.70
N GLY A 78 -22.46 -2.19 -6.20
CA GLY A 78 -21.76 -2.41 -4.94
C GLY A 78 -22.71 -2.60 -3.77
N ASN A 79 -23.73 -1.74 -3.66
CA ASN A 79 -24.76 -1.84 -2.62
C ASN A 79 -25.58 -3.16 -2.73
N VAL A 80 -26.00 -3.52 -3.95
CA VAL A 80 -26.80 -4.74 -4.18
C VAL A 80 -26.03 -6.02 -3.82
N ARG A 81 -24.73 -6.06 -4.15
CA ARG A 81 -23.88 -7.23 -3.92
C ARG A 81 -23.17 -7.24 -2.55
N PHE A 82 -23.38 -6.23 -1.72
CA PHE A 82 -22.66 -6.04 -0.45
C PHE A 82 -22.71 -7.28 0.46
N THR A 83 -23.88 -7.81 0.71
CA THR A 83 -24.04 -9.01 1.54
C THR A 83 -23.32 -10.22 0.97
N ARG A 84 -23.42 -10.45 -0.35
CA ARG A 84 -22.79 -11.59 -1.02
C ARG A 84 -21.26 -11.49 -1.03
N ASP A 85 -20.71 -10.30 -1.31
CA ASP A 85 -19.29 -10.14 -1.63
C ASP A 85 -18.48 -9.60 -0.44
N VAL A 86 -19.03 -8.62 0.30
CA VAL A 86 -18.34 -7.98 1.42
C VAL A 86 -18.52 -8.78 2.70
N LEU A 87 -19.77 -9.06 3.10
CA LEU A 87 -20.04 -9.74 4.37
C LEU A 87 -19.57 -11.21 4.38
N LEU A 88 -19.34 -11.82 3.21
CA LEU A 88 -18.70 -13.13 3.07
C LEU A 88 -17.38 -13.22 3.85
N HIS A 89 -16.62 -12.14 3.85
CA HIS A 89 -15.30 -12.08 4.48
C HIS A 89 -15.31 -11.62 5.94
N LYS A 90 -16.48 -11.27 6.49
CA LYS A 90 -16.64 -10.78 7.87
C LYS A 90 -15.67 -9.64 8.19
N PRO A 91 -15.63 -8.56 7.37
CA PRO A 91 -14.67 -7.48 7.56
C PRO A 91 -14.91 -6.69 8.84
N THR A 92 -13.82 -6.13 9.38
CA THR A 92 -13.83 -5.15 10.48
C THR A 92 -13.59 -3.73 9.96
N ALA A 93 -12.96 -3.64 8.78
CA ALA A 93 -12.70 -2.39 8.07
C ALA A 93 -12.90 -2.59 6.56
N MET A 94 -13.23 -1.53 5.85
CA MET A 94 -13.32 -1.57 4.39
C MET A 94 -12.96 -0.23 3.76
N THR A 95 -12.56 -0.28 2.48
CA THR A 95 -12.48 0.89 1.60
C THR A 95 -13.53 0.78 0.49
N VAL A 96 -14.13 1.90 0.13
CA VAL A 96 -15.11 2.01 -0.96
C VAL A 96 -14.57 2.98 -1.99
N ASP A 97 -14.42 2.53 -3.25
CA ASP A 97 -13.91 3.33 -4.36
C ASP A 97 -14.79 3.14 -5.60
N PHE A 98 -15.76 4.05 -5.79
CA PHE A 98 -16.68 4.11 -6.92
C PHE A 98 -16.79 5.54 -7.45
N GLY A 99 -17.35 5.71 -8.63
CA GLY A 99 -17.62 6.99 -9.26
C GLY A 99 -17.23 7.02 -10.72
N MET A 100 -16.20 6.25 -11.12
CA MET A 100 -15.70 6.25 -12.49
C MET A 100 -16.78 5.86 -13.51
N ASN A 101 -17.57 4.84 -13.22
CA ASN A 101 -18.66 4.39 -14.10
C ASN A 101 -20.01 5.05 -13.80
N ASP A 102 -20.19 5.56 -12.60
CA ASP A 102 -21.45 6.12 -12.12
C ASP A 102 -21.87 7.35 -12.93
N GLY A 103 -20.91 8.22 -13.30
CA GLY A 103 -21.15 9.41 -14.10
C GLY A 103 -21.40 9.14 -15.59
N GLY A 104 -21.23 7.88 -16.06
CA GLY A 104 -21.48 7.49 -17.44
C GLY A 104 -20.59 8.20 -18.47
N TYR A 105 -19.42 8.70 -18.05
CA TYR A 105 -18.42 9.41 -18.86
C TYR A 105 -18.95 10.68 -19.52
N GLY A 106 -19.97 11.30 -18.93
CA GLY A 106 -20.64 12.51 -19.43
C GLY A 106 -20.53 13.69 -18.46
N GLY A 107 -21.18 14.80 -18.81
CA GLY A 107 -21.32 15.94 -17.93
C GLY A 107 -22.14 15.62 -16.68
N PHE A 108 -21.90 16.36 -15.61
CA PHE A 108 -22.63 16.20 -14.35
C PHE A 108 -24.14 16.41 -14.56
N SER A 109 -24.93 15.54 -13.96
CA SER A 109 -26.38 15.69 -13.82
C SER A 109 -26.90 14.99 -12.56
N GLU A 110 -27.98 15.52 -11.98
CA GLU A 110 -28.66 14.90 -10.85
C GLU A 110 -29.17 13.47 -11.18
N ALA A 111 -29.46 13.19 -12.43
CA ALA A 111 -29.95 11.89 -12.88
C ALA A 111 -28.91 10.78 -12.72
N VAL A 112 -27.60 11.10 -12.80
CA VAL A 112 -26.51 10.14 -12.54
C VAL A 112 -25.97 10.29 -11.12
N PHE A 113 -26.01 11.46 -10.53
CA PHE A 113 -25.49 11.73 -9.20
C PHE A 113 -26.35 11.10 -8.09
N LYS A 114 -27.69 11.23 -8.20
CA LYS A 114 -28.58 10.67 -7.18
C LYS A 114 -28.43 9.15 -7.00
N PRO A 115 -28.46 8.31 -8.07
CA PRO A 115 -28.20 6.87 -7.91
C PRO A 115 -26.82 6.56 -7.29
N TYR A 116 -25.79 7.34 -7.63
CA TYR A 116 -24.47 7.20 -7.01
C TYR A 116 -24.54 7.40 -5.50
N MET A 117 -25.16 8.49 -5.04
CA MET A 117 -25.32 8.79 -3.61
C MET A 117 -26.19 7.76 -2.89
N ASP A 118 -27.28 7.30 -3.53
CA ASP A 118 -28.15 6.26 -2.99
C ASP A 118 -27.38 4.93 -2.81
N GLY A 119 -26.53 4.58 -3.76
CA GLY A 119 -25.68 3.39 -3.68
C GLY A 119 -24.67 3.46 -2.54
N LEU A 120 -23.95 4.60 -2.41
CA LEU A 120 -23.01 4.82 -1.32
C LEU A 120 -23.73 4.80 0.06
N GLN A 121 -24.88 5.47 0.18
CA GLN A 121 -25.65 5.46 1.43
C GLN A 121 -26.13 4.05 1.80
N GLY A 122 -26.59 3.27 0.82
CA GLY A 122 -27.00 1.89 1.06
C GLY A 122 -25.84 1.00 1.56
N MET A 123 -24.63 1.19 1.03
CA MET A 123 -23.45 0.51 1.55
C MET A 123 -23.09 0.98 2.97
N ALA A 124 -23.22 2.28 3.26
CA ALA A 124 -23.00 2.81 4.60
C ALA A 124 -23.97 2.20 5.64
N ASP A 125 -25.24 2.08 5.29
CA ASP A 125 -26.26 1.49 6.16
C ASP A 125 -25.96 0.00 6.45
N GLN A 126 -25.56 -0.78 5.43
CA GLN A 126 -25.17 -2.18 5.58
C GLN A 126 -23.88 -2.33 6.41
N ALA A 127 -22.87 -1.50 6.16
CA ALA A 127 -21.62 -1.51 6.92
C ALA A 127 -21.86 -1.18 8.41
N LYS A 128 -22.69 -0.16 8.69
CA LYS A 128 -23.09 0.21 10.04
C LYS A 128 -23.81 -0.93 10.75
N ALA A 129 -24.74 -1.60 10.07
CA ALA A 129 -25.46 -2.76 10.64
C ALA A 129 -24.53 -3.93 10.97
N ALA A 130 -23.41 -4.06 10.25
CA ALA A 130 -22.39 -5.08 10.45
C ALA A 130 -21.21 -4.62 11.34
N ASN A 131 -21.24 -3.40 11.89
CA ASN A 131 -20.16 -2.79 12.69
C ASN A 131 -18.81 -2.72 11.93
N ILE A 132 -18.84 -2.42 10.63
CA ILE A 132 -17.66 -2.27 9.79
C ILE A 132 -17.25 -0.79 9.74
N ARG A 133 -15.98 -0.49 10.00
CA ARG A 133 -15.41 0.85 9.80
C ARG A 133 -15.20 1.08 8.29
N VAL A 134 -15.61 2.22 7.78
CA VAL A 134 -15.53 2.52 6.35
C VAL A 134 -14.63 3.72 6.08
N ALA A 135 -13.71 3.55 5.15
CA ALA A 135 -12.98 4.63 4.50
C ALA A 135 -13.54 4.83 3.09
N TRP A 136 -14.04 6.02 2.82
CA TRP A 136 -14.69 6.41 1.58
C TRP A 136 -13.68 7.14 0.69
N ALA A 137 -13.20 6.46 -0.35
CA ALA A 137 -12.28 7.05 -1.32
C ALA A 137 -13.05 7.77 -2.42
N THR A 138 -12.57 8.96 -2.79
CA THR A 138 -13.06 9.65 -3.99
C THR A 138 -12.60 8.88 -5.24
N PRO A 139 -13.35 8.92 -6.38
CA PRO A 139 -12.79 8.41 -7.63
C PRO A 139 -11.51 9.17 -7.99
N GLN A 140 -10.54 8.51 -8.64
CA GLN A 140 -9.39 9.19 -9.19
C GLN A 140 -9.78 9.99 -10.46
N PRO A 141 -9.08 11.09 -10.81
CA PRO A 141 -9.31 11.78 -12.08
C PRO A 141 -8.81 10.94 -13.27
N LEU A 142 -9.37 11.22 -14.44
CA LEU A 142 -8.87 10.69 -15.71
C LEU A 142 -7.53 11.31 -16.07
N ASP A 143 -6.61 10.51 -16.56
CA ASP A 143 -5.39 10.95 -17.23
C ASP A 143 -5.61 10.97 -18.75
N ASN A 144 -6.27 12.01 -19.24
CA ASN A 144 -6.65 12.11 -20.66
C ASN A 144 -5.44 12.32 -21.59
N GLY A 145 -4.35 12.95 -21.13
CA GLY A 145 -3.28 13.42 -22.00
C GLY A 145 -3.80 14.30 -23.15
N ASP A 146 -3.00 14.43 -24.20
CA ASP A 146 -3.41 15.14 -25.42
C ASP A 146 -4.18 14.24 -26.41
N GLN A 147 -4.25 12.94 -26.13
CA GLN A 147 -4.77 11.92 -27.04
C GLN A 147 -6.03 11.20 -26.52
N GLY A 148 -6.60 11.65 -25.41
CA GLY A 148 -7.82 11.07 -24.86
C GLY A 148 -9.02 11.25 -25.82
N PRO A 149 -9.99 10.35 -25.81
CA PRO A 149 -11.25 10.57 -26.52
C PRO A 149 -11.85 11.91 -26.10
N THR A 150 -12.24 12.74 -27.07
CA THR A 150 -12.84 14.06 -26.79
C THR A 150 -14.08 13.97 -25.90
N ALA A 151 -14.78 12.83 -25.91
CA ALA A 151 -15.92 12.57 -25.04
C ALA A 151 -15.59 12.54 -23.54
N LEU A 152 -14.32 12.28 -23.18
CA LEU A 152 -13.87 12.28 -21.78
C LEU A 152 -13.33 13.65 -21.34
N VAL A 153 -13.17 14.60 -22.26
CA VAL A 153 -12.78 15.96 -21.92
C VAL A 153 -13.87 16.59 -21.04
N GLY A 154 -13.48 17.10 -19.87
CA GLY A 154 -14.42 17.64 -18.89
C GLY A 154 -15.03 16.63 -17.92
N TYR A 155 -14.81 15.32 -18.09
CA TYR A 155 -15.34 14.32 -17.15
C TYR A 155 -14.73 14.45 -15.74
N ASN A 156 -13.52 14.95 -15.60
CA ASN A 156 -12.93 15.25 -14.29
C ASN A 156 -13.75 16.26 -13.47
N GLN A 157 -14.48 17.17 -14.11
CA GLN A 157 -15.41 18.07 -13.40
C GLN A 157 -16.61 17.31 -12.82
N THR A 158 -17.06 16.26 -13.48
CA THR A 158 -18.10 15.35 -12.95
C THR A 158 -17.56 14.52 -11.79
N LEU A 159 -16.34 13.97 -11.93
CA LEU A 159 -15.68 13.19 -10.88
C LEU A 159 -15.37 14.05 -9.63
N GLU A 160 -15.04 15.32 -9.81
CA GLU A 160 -14.87 16.26 -8.70
C GLU A 160 -16.18 16.45 -7.91
N LYS A 161 -17.32 16.60 -8.61
CA LYS A 161 -18.65 16.66 -7.97
C LYS A 161 -18.99 15.35 -7.24
N PHE A 162 -18.57 14.21 -7.78
CA PHE A 162 -18.75 12.92 -7.14
C PHE A 162 -17.85 12.81 -5.89
N SER A 163 -16.65 13.39 -5.93
CA SER A 163 -15.76 13.51 -4.78
C SER A 163 -16.35 14.32 -3.64
N ASP A 164 -17.03 15.45 -3.97
CA ASP A 164 -17.82 16.22 -3.00
C ASP A 164 -18.91 15.36 -2.35
N GLY A 165 -19.58 14.50 -3.16
CA GLY A 165 -20.58 13.55 -2.69
C GLY A 165 -20.03 12.50 -1.73
N VAL A 166 -18.83 11.98 -2.00
CA VAL A 166 -18.13 11.05 -1.09
C VAL A 166 -17.91 11.66 0.27
N LYS A 167 -17.49 12.95 0.30
CA LYS A 167 -17.30 13.68 1.55
C LYS A 167 -18.61 13.77 2.35
N VAL A 168 -19.72 14.06 1.67
CA VAL A 168 -21.04 14.11 2.34
C VAL A 168 -21.43 12.78 2.94
N ILE A 169 -21.16 11.65 2.24
CA ILE A 169 -21.42 10.30 2.75
C ILE A 169 -20.54 9.98 3.96
N ALA A 170 -19.25 10.28 3.90
CA ALA A 170 -18.31 10.05 4.99
C ALA A 170 -18.74 10.83 6.25
N ASP A 171 -18.98 12.13 6.11
CA ASP A 171 -19.37 13.02 7.23
C ASP A 171 -20.72 12.57 7.87
N LYS A 172 -21.69 12.16 7.05
CA LYS A 172 -23.01 11.72 7.51
C LYS A 172 -23.00 10.41 8.28
N ASN A 173 -22.06 9.52 7.96
CA ASN A 173 -22.06 8.15 8.45
C ASN A 173 -20.87 7.85 9.40
N ASP A 174 -20.21 8.88 9.96
CA ASP A 174 -19.02 8.74 10.82
C ASP A 174 -17.91 7.89 10.18
N GLY A 175 -17.78 7.96 8.84
CA GLY A 175 -16.75 7.27 8.07
C GLY A 175 -15.54 8.16 7.82
N LEU A 176 -14.42 7.55 7.47
CA LEU A 176 -13.23 8.30 7.09
C LEU A 176 -13.32 8.76 5.62
N PHE A 177 -13.19 10.06 5.39
CA PHE A 177 -13.06 10.62 4.03
C PHE A 177 -11.63 10.49 3.54
N VAL A 178 -11.44 9.93 2.34
CA VAL A 178 -10.15 9.71 1.70
C VAL A 178 -10.14 10.41 0.35
N ASP A 179 -9.50 11.56 0.29
CA ASP A 179 -9.33 12.32 -0.95
C ASP A 179 -8.14 11.78 -1.75
N GLN A 180 -8.42 11.01 -2.78
CA GLN A 180 -7.41 10.67 -3.79
C GLN A 180 -7.51 11.53 -5.05
N PHE A 181 -8.65 12.20 -5.29
CA PHE A 181 -8.88 13.00 -6.50
C PHE A 181 -7.89 14.16 -6.61
N HIS A 182 -7.83 15.02 -5.60
CA HIS A 182 -7.04 16.24 -5.67
C HIS A 182 -5.52 16.00 -5.69
N PRO A 183 -4.94 15.13 -4.84
CA PRO A 183 -3.51 14.80 -4.92
C PRO A 183 -3.12 14.19 -6.27
N TYR A 184 -3.99 13.34 -6.82
CA TYR A 184 -3.76 12.74 -8.13
C TYR A 184 -3.82 13.80 -9.25
N LEU A 185 -4.84 14.66 -9.25
CA LEU A 185 -4.98 15.75 -10.22
C LEU A 185 -3.78 16.71 -10.16
N ALA A 186 -3.29 17.03 -8.95
CA ALA A 186 -2.12 17.88 -8.77
C ALA A 186 -0.85 17.28 -9.42
N ALA A 187 -0.66 15.95 -9.35
CA ALA A 187 0.44 15.28 -10.04
C ALA A 187 0.30 15.36 -11.57
N LEU A 188 -0.94 15.17 -12.10
CA LEU A 188 -1.22 15.33 -13.53
C LEU A 188 -0.94 16.77 -14.01
N ASP A 189 -1.40 17.77 -13.27
CA ASP A 189 -1.21 19.17 -13.62
C ASP A 189 0.26 19.60 -13.51
N GLY A 190 0.98 19.09 -12.51
CA GLY A 190 2.42 19.25 -12.39
C GLY A 190 3.18 18.66 -13.59
N ALA A 191 2.75 17.53 -14.11
CA ALA A 191 3.34 16.94 -15.33
C ALA A 191 3.01 17.78 -16.58
N ARG A 192 1.76 18.17 -16.73
CA ARG A 192 1.30 19.00 -17.87
C ARG A 192 2.04 20.34 -17.96
N SER A 193 2.40 20.91 -16.82
CA SER A 193 3.14 22.20 -16.78
C SER A 193 4.58 22.11 -17.29
N LYS A 194 5.15 20.88 -17.42
CA LYS A 194 6.56 20.67 -17.77
C LYS A 194 6.86 20.67 -19.29
N GLY A 195 5.84 20.68 -20.14
CA GLY A 195 6.09 20.71 -21.59
C GLY A 195 4.84 20.75 -22.46
N PRO A 196 5.03 21.12 -23.77
CA PRO A 196 3.93 21.26 -24.72
C PRO A 196 3.34 19.91 -25.19
N LYS A 197 4.07 18.81 -25.00
CA LYS A 197 3.56 17.45 -25.26
C LYS A 197 3.40 16.76 -23.92
N TYR A 198 2.17 16.65 -23.50
CA TYR A 198 1.84 15.86 -22.32
C TYR A 198 1.76 14.37 -22.71
N GLU A 199 2.63 13.57 -22.13
CA GLU A 199 2.52 12.13 -22.20
C GLU A 199 1.81 11.64 -20.92
N ARG A 200 0.98 10.62 -21.06
CA ARG A 200 0.28 10.03 -19.90
C ARG A 200 1.27 9.49 -18.89
N ILE A 201 1.33 10.10 -17.70
CA ILE A 201 2.28 9.73 -16.64
C ILE A 201 1.83 8.52 -15.82
N THR A 202 0.55 8.18 -15.88
CA THR A 202 -0.08 7.14 -15.06
C THR A 202 0.00 5.74 -15.68
N GLY A 203 0.45 5.64 -16.94
CA GLY A 203 0.40 4.39 -17.71
C GLY A 203 -1.05 3.95 -18.00
N GLY A 204 -1.21 2.75 -18.55
CA GLY A 204 -2.53 2.21 -18.86
C GLY A 204 -3.29 3.02 -19.92
N ASP A 205 -4.63 3.10 -19.78
CA ASP A 205 -5.48 3.99 -20.57
C ASP A 205 -5.98 5.18 -19.74
N ALA A 206 -6.85 6.03 -20.29
CA ALA A 206 -7.31 7.24 -19.59
C ALA A 206 -8.14 6.94 -18.32
N VAL A 207 -8.81 5.79 -18.29
CA VAL A 207 -9.74 5.35 -17.22
C VAL A 207 -9.04 4.39 -16.25
N HIS A 208 -8.26 3.45 -16.80
CA HIS A 208 -7.59 2.39 -16.05
C HIS A 208 -6.10 2.68 -15.95
N PRO A 209 -5.63 3.30 -14.85
CA PRO A 209 -4.22 3.58 -14.68
C PRO A 209 -3.39 2.28 -14.66
N GLY A 210 -2.18 2.37 -15.22
CA GLY A 210 -1.16 1.34 -15.05
C GLY A 210 -0.45 1.46 -13.69
N PRO A 211 0.64 0.71 -13.50
CA PRO A 211 1.38 0.71 -12.23
C PRO A 211 1.73 2.09 -11.67
N PRO A 212 2.20 3.09 -12.47
CA PRO A 212 2.52 4.41 -11.95
C PRO A 212 1.31 5.13 -11.36
N GLY A 213 0.17 5.14 -12.07
CA GLY A 213 -1.05 5.79 -11.60
C GLY A 213 -1.69 5.04 -10.43
N GLN A 214 -1.64 3.71 -10.43
CA GLN A 214 -2.13 2.91 -9.32
C GLN A 214 -1.27 3.05 -8.05
N ALA A 215 0.04 3.30 -8.19
CA ALA A 215 0.89 3.66 -7.05
C ALA A 215 0.55 5.05 -6.49
N LEU A 216 0.21 6.01 -7.35
CA LEU A 216 -0.27 7.33 -6.94
C LEU A 216 -1.61 7.24 -6.21
N MET A 217 -2.56 6.40 -6.70
CA MET A 217 -3.81 6.08 -6.00
C MET A 217 -3.53 5.51 -4.61
N ALA A 218 -2.72 4.44 -4.52
CA ALA A 218 -2.38 3.79 -3.26
C ALA A 218 -1.76 4.77 -2.26
N ALA A 219 -0.84 5.64 -2.72
CA ALA A 219 -0.21 6.65 -1.89
C ALA A 219 -1.22 7.68 -1.37
N SER A 220 -2.13 8.17 -2.23
CA SER A 220 -3.17 9.12 -1.84
C SER A 220 -4.16 8.50 -0.85
N ILE A 221 -4.55 7.24 -1.09
CA ILE A 221 -5.41 6.47 -0.17
C ILE A 221 -4.71 6.30 1.18
N LEU A 222 -3.47 5.84 1.22
CA LEU A 222 -2.72 5.63 2.46
C LEU A 222 -2.56 6.92 3.26
N LYS A 223 -2.30 8.05 2.61
CA LYS A 223 -2.27 9.36 3.27
C LYS A 223 -3.62 9.73 3.88
N GLY A 224 -4.70 9.53 3.14
CA GLY A 224 -6.05 9.72 3.66
C GLY A 224 -6.43 8.77 4.79
N LEU A 225 -5.83 7.58 4.86
CA LEU A 225 -5.95 6.62 5.96
C LEU A 225 -5.04 6.95 7.16
N HIS A 226 -4.28 8.04 7.13
CA HIS A 226 -3.31 8.47 8.14
C HIS A 226 -2.15 7.48 8.31
N PHE A 227 -1.66 6.92 7.20
CA PHE A 227 -0.52 5.99 7.22
C PHE A 227 0.77 6.70 7.66
N PRO A 228 1.55 6.14 8.61
CA PRO A 228 2.77 6.77 9.09
C PRO A 228 3.90 6.74 8.05
N SER A 229 4.61 7.86 7.89
CA SER A 229 5.73 7.97 6.96
C SER A 229 6.97 7.20 7.40
N LEU A 230 7.29 7.21 8.72
CA LEU A 230 8.52 6.66 9.25
C LEU A 230 8.57 5.14 9.10
N VAL A 231 9.53 4.64 8.35
CA VAL A 231 9.94 3.23 8.35
C VAL A 231 10.83 2.98 9.57
N SER A 232 12.01 3.57 9.57
CA SER A 232 12.94 3.58 10.68
C SER A 232 14.04 4.62 10.46
N SER A 233 14.71 5.05 11.54
CA SER A 233 15.86 5.95 11.45
C SER A 233 16.98 5.54 12.38
N ALA A 234 18.23 5.74 11.93
CA ALA A 234 19.44 5.53 12.72
C ALA A 234 20.39 6.71 12.57
N GLU A 235 21.00 7.11 13.67
CA GLU A 235 22.02 8.16 13.75
C GLU A 235 23.28 7.58 14.39
N ILE A 236 24.41 7.62 13.66
CA ILE A 236 25.68 6.99 14.01
C ILE A 236 26.78 8.08 14.04
N ASP A 237 27.61 8.07 15.07
CA ASP A 237 28.88 8.78 15.09
C ASP A 237 30.00 7.82 14.68
N ALA A 238 30.57 8.03 13.48
CA ALA A 238 31.64 7.19 12.96
C ALA A 238 32.96 7.43 13.70
N ALA A 239 33.24 8.66 14.16
CA ALA A 239 34.47 8.98 14.90
C ALA A 239 34.52 8.28 16.26
N GLY A 240 33.37 8.25 16.96
CA GLY A 240 33.25 7.57 18.26
C GLY A 240 32.83 6.09 18.12
N SER A 241 32.54 5.57 16.90
CA SER A 241 31.99 4.24 16.69
C SER A 241 30.78 3.95 17.59
N SER A 242 29.86 4.89 17.67
CA SER A 242 28.72 4.83 18.60
C SER A 242 27.39 5.15 17.95
N VAL A 243 26.33 4.61 18.55
CA VAL A 243 24.94 4.92 18.19
C VAL A 243 24.53 6.20 18.92
N VAL A 244 24.02 7.18 18.15
CA VAL A 244 23.53 8.46 18.71
C VAL A 244 22.02 8.37 18.97
N ALA A 245 21.24 7.88 17.99
CA ALA A 245 19.81 7.74 18.12
C ALA A 245 19.26 6.65 17.18
N VAL A 246 18.16 6.02 17.57
CA VAL A 246 17.42 5.06 16.73
C VAL A 246 15.92 5.22 16.93
N LYS A 247 15.15 4.98 15.85
CA LYS A 247 13.70 4.84 15.90
C LYS A 247 13.28 3.67 15.01
N ASN A 248 12.42 2.80 15.48
CA ASN A 248 11.92 1.62 14.78
C ASN A 248 13.04 0.68 14.26
N CYS A 249 14.22 0.69 14.88
CA CYS A 249 15.31 -0.24 14.59
C CYS A 249 16.21 -0.42 15.83
N ALA A 250 17.00 -1.49 15.81
CA ALA A 250 18.12 -1.72 16.73
C ALA A 250 19.43 -1.72 15.95
N ILE A 251 20.48 -1.17 16.52
CA ILE A 251 21.83 -1.11 15.94
C ILE A 251 22.80 -1.81 16.89
N GLU A 252 23.60 -2.70 16.34
CA GLU A 252 24.63 -3.44 17.07
C GLU A 252 25.95 -3.49 16.28
N ASN A 253 27.04 -3.84 16.95
CA ASN A 253 28.35 -4.10 16.34
C ASN A 253 28.89 -2.92 15.51
N VAL A 254 28.73 -1.70 16.01
CA VAL A 254 29.26 -0.50 15.34
C VAL A 254 30.78 -0.55 15.35
N SER A 255 31.41 -0.50 14.19
CA SER A 255 32.85 -0.64 14.03
C SER A 255 33.40 0.24 12.91
N ALA A 256 34.34 1.14 13.23
CA ALA A 256 35.10 1.87 12.21
C ALA A 256 36.06 0.92 11.49
N LYS A 257 36.11 0.98 10.16
CA LYS A 257 36.97 0.17 9.33
C LYS A 257 37.40 0.91 8.07
N ASP A 258 38.69 0.97 7.81
CA ASP A 258 39.28 1.49 6.56
C ASP A 258 38.77 2.90 6.15
N GLY A 259 38.52 3.76 7.12
CA GLY A 259 37.97 5.12 6.90
C GLY A 259 36.45 5.19 6.71
N GLY A 260 35.77 4.07 6.85
CA GLY A 260 34.30 3.94 6.83
C GLY A 260 33.75 3.41 8.16
N ILE A 261 32.50 2.99 8.14
CA ILE A 261 31.79 2.46 9.31
C ILE A 261 30.95 1.24 8.90
N SER A 262 30.87 0.25 9.78
CA SER A 262 29.99 -0.94 9.61
C SER A 262 29.20 -1.17 10.90
N PHE A 263 27.96 -1.63 10.75
CA PHE A 263 27.06 -1.98 11.87
C PHE A 263 26.00 -2.99 11.42
N ALA A 264 25.45 -3.73 12.36
CA ALA A 264 24.25 -4.53 12.15
C ALA A 264 23.00 -3.69 12.47
N ARG A 265 22.01 -3.70 11.59
CA ARG A 265 20.73 -3.00 11.77
C ARG A 265 19.59 -4.00 11.65
N LEU A 266 18.76 -4.08 12.69
CA LEU A 266 17.50 -4.82 12.71
C LEU A 266 16.37 -3.77 12.68
N ASP A 267 15.69 -3.66 11.56
CA ASP A 267 14.54 -2.77 11.41
C ASP A 267 13.27 -3.41 11.96
N ALA A 268 12.33 -2.62 12.47
CA ALA A 268 11.00 -3.06 12.87
C ALA A 268 9.99 -3.02 11.71
N ALA A 269 10.36 -2.41 10.57
CA ALA A 269 9.55 -2.25 9.37
C ALA A 269 10.45 -2.24 8.13
N LEU A 270 9.86 -2.48 6.95
CA LEU A 270 10.54 -2.41 5.66
C LEU A 270 10.04 -1.22 4.84
N PRO A 271 10.90 -0.55 4.06
CA PRO A 271 10.45 0.35 3.02
C PRO A 271 9.75 -0.44 1.91
N PHE A 272 8.78 0.18 1.22
CA PHE A 272 8.15 -0.40 0.05
C PHE A 272 7.85 0.65 -1.01
N PHE A 273 8.17 0.36 -2.26
CA PHE A 273 7.69 1.06 -3.44
C PHE A 273 7.64 0.07 -4.61
N PRO A 274 6.57 0.07 -5.45
CA PRO A 274 6.49 -0.83 -6.59
C PRO A 274 7.49 -0.44 -7.67
N ALA A 275 8.40 -1.38 -8.02
CA ALA A 275 9.49 -1.13 -8.97
C ALA A 275 9.00 -0.76 -10.38
N ASP A 276 7.80 -1.22 -10.76
CA ASP A 276 7.14 -0.94 -12.03
C ASP A 276 6.43 0.44 -12.06
N ALA A 277 6.46 1.18 -10.94
CA ALA A 277 5.82 2.49 -10.81
C ALA A 277 6.81 3.66 -10.63
N VAL A 278 8.11 3.43 -10.72
CA VAL A 278 9.14 4.46 -10.42
C VAL A 278 9.02 5.72 -11.30
N SER A 279 8.40 5.63 -12.47
CA SER A 279 8.19 6.77 -13.37
C SER A 279 7.27 7.85 -12.83
N ILE A 280 6.51 7.57 -11.76
CA ILE A 280 5.63 8.56 -11.11
C ILE A 280 6.38 9.47 -10.11
N LEU A 281 7.50 9.03 -9.58
CA LEU A 281 8.24 9.73 -8.52
C LEU A 281 8.64 11.19 -8.86
N PRO A 282 8.97 11.56 -10.11
CA PRO A 282 9.23 12.94 -10.47
C PRO A 282 8.02 13.89 -10.34
N TYR A 283 6.82 13.35 -10.17
CA TYR A 283 5.56 14.08 -10.15
C TYR A 283 4.85 14.05 -8.79
N ALA A 284 5.25 13.12 -7.90
CA ALA A 284 4.66 13.00 -6.58
C ALA A 284 5.72 12.55 -5.56
N PRO A 285 5.84 13.21 -4.37
CA PRO A 285 6.86 12.93 -3.36
C PRO A 285 6.52 11.70 -2.50
N ILE A 286 6.18 10.57 -3.15
CA ILE A 286 5.66 9.39 -2.47
C ILE A 286 6.67 8.77 -1.52
N LEU A 287 7.96 8.79 -1.88
CA LEU A 287 9.01 8.20 -1.05
C LEU A 287 9.23 9.01 0.23
N GLU A 288 9.21 10.34 0.12
CA GLU A 288 9.35 11.24 1.27
C GLU A 288 8.14 11.16 2.20
N GLU A 289 6.96 10.98 1.62
CA GLU A 289 5.70 10.95 2.36
C GLU A 289 5.37 9.61 3.01
N LEU A 290 5.80 8.49 2.41
CA LEU A 290 5.43 7.14 2.87
C LEU A 290 6.60 6.22 3.21
N ASN A 291 7.85 6.60 2.92
CA ASN A 291 9.03 5.75 3.14
C ASN A 291 10.19 6.55 3.73
N ASP A 292 10.01 7.08 4.93
CA ASP A 292 11.07 7.73 5.68
C ASP A 292 11.99 6.65 6.30
N TYR A 293 13.05 6.25 5.54
CA TYR A 293 14.03 5.22 5.90
C TYR A 293 15.40 5.86 6.02
N HIS A 294 15.64 6.55 7.13
CA HIS A 294 16.79 7.43 7.30
C HIS A 294 18.01 6.77 7.90
N LEU A 295 19.17 7.19 7.36
CA LEU A 295 20.49 6.99 7.96
C LEU A 295 21.23 8.32 8.02
N LYS A 296 21.68 8.70 9.23
CA LYS A 296 22.59 9.81 9.44
C LYS A 296 23.89 9.28 10.01
N VAL A 297 25.02 9.66 9.39
CA VAL A 297 26.34 9.27 9.85
C VAL A 297 27.21 10.52 9.91
N THR A 298 27.67 10.87 11.10
CA THR A 298 28.60 11.98 11.35
C THR A 298 30.03 11.47 11.58
N GLY A 299 31.03 12.35 11.51
CA GLY A 299 32.41 12.00 11.81
C GLY A 299 33.16 11.24 10.71
N LEU A 300 32.60 11.12 9.51
CA LEU A 300 33.29 10.61 8.32
C LEU A 300 34.22 11.69 7.71
N ALA A 301 35.31 11.28 7.08
CA ALA A 301 36.14 12.18 6.30
C ALA A 301 35.38 12.70 5.07
N VAL A 302 35.69 13.91 4.63
CA VAL A 302 35.11 14.48 3.39
C VAL A 302 35.40 13.56 2.19
N GLY A 303 34.38 13.21 1.44
CA GLY A 303 34.51 12.32 0.30
C GLY A 303 33.19 11.63 -0.07
N ALA A 304 33.28 10.77 -1.07
CA ALA A 304 32.16 9.91 -1.51
C ALA A 304 32.26 8.50 -0.90
N TYR A 305 31.11 7.93 -0.62
CA TYR A 305 31.00 6.62 0.02
C TYR A 305 30.03 5.71 -0.71
N GLU A 306 30.35 4.43 -0.80
CA GLU A 306 29.40 3.40 -1.14
C GLU A 306 28.57 3.02 0.10
N VAL A 307 27.26 2.93 -0.06
CA VAL A 307 26.36 2.29 0.89
C VAL A 307 26.16 0.84 0.48
N ARG A 308 26.48 -0.08 1.39
CA ARG A 308 26.27 -1.52 1.18
C ARG A 308 25.34 -2.07 2.25
N ILE A 309 24.43 -2.95 1.83
CA ILE A 309 23.52 -3.69 2.73
C ILE A 309 23.71 -5.19 2.45
N GLY A 310 24.09 -5.95 3.48
CA GLY A 310 24.43 -7.37 3.36
C GLY A 310 25.57 -7.62 2.36
N GLY A 311 26.55 -6.72 2.29
CA GLY A 311 27.67 -6.76 1.34
C GLY A 311 27.34 -6.28 -0.08
N THR A 312 26.05 -6.09 -0.42
CA THR A 312 25.61 -5.62 -1.73
C THR A 312 25.65 -4.08 -1.79
N LYS A 313 26.30 -3.51 -2.80
CA LYS A 313 26.26 -2.07 -3.06
C LYS A 313 24.84 -1.67 -3.47
N VAL A 314 24.23 -0.74 -2.74
CA VAL A 314 22.88 -0.23 -3.00
C VAL A 314 22.87 1.22 -3.46
N GLY A 315 23.94 1.98 -3.19
CA GLY A 315 24.01 3.38 -3.63
C GLY A 315 25.38 4.02 -3.36
N GLN A 316 25.46 5.31 -3.68
CA GLN A 316 26.58 6.18 -3.35
C GLN A 316 26.04 7.47 -2.76
N VAL A 317 26.76 7.99 -1.76
CA VAL A 317 26.43 9.22 -1.03
C VAL A 317 27.70 9.94 -0.63
N THR A 318 27.63 11.23 -0.38
CA THR A 318 28.73 12.00 0.18
C THR A 318 28.71 12.00 1.72
N ALA A 319 29.83 12.32 2.36
CA ALA A 319 29.89 12.51 3.80
C ALA A 319 28.91 13.60 4.29
N ASP A 320 28.76 14.67 3.50
CA ASP A 320 27.84 15.78 3.84
C ASP A 320 26.37 15.36 3.77
N GLU A 321 25.99 14.58 2.75
CA GLU A 321 24.63 14.01 2.65
C GLU A 321 24.32 13.07 3.81
N LEU A 322 25.29 12.21 4.20
CA LEU A 322 25.14 11.34 5.37
C LEU A 322 25.05 12.14 6.68
N ALA A 323 25.86 13.20 6.82
CA ALA A 323 25.83 14.04 8.01
C ALA A 323 24.53 14.86 8.13
N ALA A 324 23.92 15.23 6.99
CA ALA A 324 22.60 15.86 6.95
C ALA A 324 21.46 14.85 7.22
N GLY A 325 21.67 13.58 6.91
CA GLY A 325 20.69 12.50 6.96
C GLY A 325 20.12 12.18 5.56
N THR A 326 20.26 10.93 5.15
CA THR A 326 19.86 10.45 3.82
C THR A 326 18.72 9.45 3.94
N ASN A 327 17.65 9.64 3.15
CA ASN A 327 16.62 8.63 2.99
C ASN A 327 17.14 7.52 2.04
N LEU A 328 17.30 6.32 2.58
CA LEU A 328 17.83 5.17 1.86
C LEU A 328 16.75 4.29 1.24
N ALA A 329 15.46 4.67 1.28
CA ALA A 329 14.37 3.81 0.81
C ALA A 329 14.58 3.34 -0.64
N THR A 330 14.86 4.26 -1.57
CA THR A 330 15.13 3.91 -2.97
C THR A 330 16.33 2.98 -3.10
N ALA A 331 17.43 3.31 -2.42
CA ALA A 331 18.66 2.52 -2.47
C ALA A 331 18.44 1.09 -1.95
N ALA A 332 17.78 0.94 -0.79
CA ALA A 332 17.50 -0.34 -0.17
C ALA A 332 16.56 -1.24 -1.01
N LEU A 333 15.71 -0.63 -1.84
CA LEU A 333 14.79 -1.35 -2.74
C LEU A 333 15.40 -1.71 -4.11
N THR A 334 16.60 -1.22 -4.41
CA THR A 334 17.25 -1.47 -5.72
C THR A 334 17.90 -2.86 -5.77
N ALA A 335 18.57 -3.29 -4.71
CA ALA A 335 19.28 -4.57 -4.66
C ALA A 335 19.56 -5.00 -3.20
N GLY A 336 19.95 -6.26 -3.01
CA GLY A 336 20.38 -6.81 -1.74
C GLY A 336 19.23 -7.33 -0.87
N PRO A 337 19.52 -7.69 0.39
CA PRO A 337 18.62 -8.51 1.19
C PRO A 337 17.27 -7.87 1.49
N ILE A 338 17.20 -6.53 1.60
CA ILE A 338 15.92 -5.83 1.82
C ILE A 338 15.05 -5.89 0.54
N ALA A 339 15.64 -5.62 -0.63
CA ALA A 339 14.95 -5.73 -1.91
C ALA A 339 14.44 -7.14 -2.16
N ASP A 340 15.26 -8.15 -1.86
CA ASP A 340 14.90 -9.57 -2.02
C ASP A 340 13.76 -9.96 -1.08
N GLN A 341 13.79 -9.48 0.17
CA GLN A 341 12.72 -9.72 1.14
C GLN A 341 11.40 -9.07 0.71
N VAL A 342 11.43 -7.81 0.31
CA VAL A 342 10.25 -7.07 -0.19
C VAL A 342 9.66 -7.76 -1.42
N LYS A 343 10.51 -8.26 -2.33
CA LYS A 343 10.07 -9.05 -3.49
C LYS A 343 9.35 -10.33 -3.06
N ALA A 344 9.89 -11.07 -2.10
CA ALA A 344 9.27 -12.30 -1.59
C ALA A 344 7.89 -12.02 -0.96
N VAL A 345 7.75 -10.93 -0.19
CA VAL A 345 6.46 -10.49 0.37
C VAL A 345 5.46 -10.17 -0.77
N ARG A 346 5.91 -9.43 -1.80
CA ARG A 346 5.07 -9.11 -2.97
C ARG A 346 4.57 -10.36 -3.68
N GLU A 347 5.44 -11.34 -3.91
CA GLU A 347 5.09 -12.59 -4.57
C GLU A 347 4.05 -13.39 -3.75
N ALA A 348 4.21 -13.47 -2.42
CA ALA A 348 3.25 -14.13 -1.54
C ALA A 348 1.88 -13.44 -1.57
N ILE A 349 1.83 -12.09 -1.51
CA ILE A 349 0.59 -11.31 -1.61
C ILE A 349 -0.08 -11.52 -2.97
N GLN A 350 0.67 -11.42 -4.07
CA GLN A 350 0.13 -11.61 -5.42
C GLN A 350 -0.46 -13.01 -5.58
N LYS A 351 0.25 -14.06 -5.16
CA LYS A 351 -0.22 -15.45 -5.17
C LYS A 351 -1.54 -15.61 -4.40
N LYS A 352 -1.61 -15.07 -3.19
CA LYS A 352 -2.81 -15.11 -2.35
C LYS A 352 -3.98 -14.37 -2.97
N ASN A 353 -3.75 -13.14 -3.44
CA ASN A 353 -4.81 -12.29 -3.98
C ASN A 353 -5.31 -12.80 -5.34
N GLN A 354 -4.43 -13.34 -6.18
CA GLN A 354 -4.81 -14.01 -7.40
C GLN A 354 -5.63 -15.27 -7.12
N PHE A 355 -5.24 -16.10 -6.14
CA PHE A 355 -6.03 -17.25 -5.73
C PHE A 355 -7.43 -16.85 -5.24
N HIS A 356 -7.53 -15.81 -4.39
CA HIS A 356 -8.82 -15.27 -3.95
C HIS A 356 -9.68 -14.81 -5.13
N HIS A 357 -9.11 -14.04 -6.05
CA HIS A 357 -9.81 -13.53 -7.22
C HIS A 357 -10.27 -14.67 -8.15
N ASP A 358 -9.35 -15.54 -8.58
CA ASP A 358 -9.62 -16.51 -9.64
C ASP A 358 -10.40 -17.72 -9.13
N ALA A 359 -10.00 -18.29 -7.99
CA ALA A 359 -10.60 -19.53 -7.50
C ALA A 359 -11.87 -19.32 -6.66
N ILE A 360 -11.96 -18.18 -5.94
CA ILE A 360 -13.11 -17.91 -5.05
C ILE A 360 -14.06 -16.92 -5.69
N PHE A 361 -13.59 -15.67 -5.91
CA PHE A 361 -14.47 -14.59 -6.28
C PHE A 361 -15.01 -14.75 -7.68
N ARG A 362 -14.17 -14.76 -8.70
CA ARG A 362 -14.57 -15.00 -10.09
C ARG A 362 -15.01 -16.44 -10.32
N GLY A 363 -14.27 -17.40 -9.76
CA GLY A 363 -14.48 -18.81 -10.02
C GLY A 363 -15.78 -19.38 -9.44
N ILE A 364 -16.20 -18.90 -8.26
CA ILE A 364 -17.39 -19.45 -7.60
C ILE A 364 -18.41 -18.38 -7.26
N VAL A 365 -18.02 -17.28 -6.56
CA VAL A 365 -18.99 -16.28 -6.05
C VAL A 365 -19.74 -15.62 -7.20
N LEU A 366 -19.03 -15.15 -8.23
CA LEU A 366 -19.61 -14.46 -9.39
C LEU A 366 -20.04 -15.42 -10.52
N SER A 367 -19.55 -16.66 -10.51
CA SER A 367 -19.85 -17.59 -11.60
C SER A 367 -21.31 -18.01 -11.58
N ASN A 368 -21.90 -18.10 -12.79
CA ASN A 368 -23.11 -18.88 -12.99
C ASN A 368 -22.78 -20.36 -12.82
N VAL A 369 -23.67 -21.11 -12.18
CA VAL A 369 -23.49 -22.55 -12.03
C VAL A 369 -23.43 -23.18 -13.44
N PRO A 370 -22.31 -23.86 -13.83
CA PRO A 370 -22.21 -24.49 -15.13
C PRO A 370 -23.34 -25.49 -15.34
N GLY A 371 -23.87 -25.56 -16.58
CA GLY A 371 -25.02 -26.42 -16.90
C GLY A 371 -24.84 -27.90 -16.53
N TRP A 372 -23.61 -28.44 -16.59
CA TRP A 372 -23.32 -29.83 -16.21
C TRP A 372 -23.49 -30.11 -14.69
N VAL A 373 -23.39 -29.08 -13.84
CA VAL A 373 -23.60 -29.22 -12.40
C VAL A 373 -25.07 -29.55 -12.11
N TYR A 374 -26.01 -29.04 -12.90
CA TYR A 374 -27.42 -29.37 -12.73
C TYR A 374 -27.75 -30.85 -12.94
N ASN A 375 -26.87 -31.61 -13.63
CA ASN A 375 -26.98 -33.04 -13.77
C ASN A 375 -26.38 -33.83 -12.61
N ALA A 376 -25.45 -33.20 -11.85
CA ALA A 376 -24.74 -33.84 -10.76
C ALA A 376 -25.30 -33.45 -9.38
N VAL A 377 -25.91 -32.27 -9.26
CA VAL A 377 -26.45 -31.72 -8.00
C VAL A 377 -27.94 -31.38 -8.19
N PRO A 378 -28.88 -31.88 -7.36
CA PRO A 378 -30.27 -31.46 -7.38
C PRO A 378 -30.42 -29.94 -7.29
N ARG A 379 -31.36 -29.36 -8.03
CA ARG A 379 -31.54 -27.89 -8.13
C ARG A 379 -31.76 -27.21 -6.78
N ASP A 380 -32.48 -27.85 -5.87
CA ASP A 380 -32.71 -27.40 -4.49
C ASP A 380 -31.48 -27.47 -3.60
N LYS A 381 -30.41 -28.15 -4.03
CA LYS A 381 -29.13 -28.30 -3.36
C LYS A 381 -28.00 -27.42 -3.91
N LEU A 382 -28.26 -26.70 -5.02
CA LEU A 382 -27.21 -25.95 -5.71
C LEU A 382 -26.60 -24.83 -4.86
N GLU A 383 -27.42 -24.09 -4.13
CA GLU A 383 -26.92 -23.01 -3.26
C GLU A 383 -26.09 -23.59 -2.09
N GLU A 384 -26.57 -24.67 -1.46
CA GLU A 384 -25.81 -25.38 -0.43
C GLU A 384 -24.46 -25.86 -0.96
N ALA A 385 -24.44 -26.47 -2.14
CA ALA A 385 -23.19 -26.93 -2.79
C ALA A 385 -22.25 -25.77 -3.13
N LYS A 386 -22.79 -24.62 -3.60
CA LYS A 386 -22.02 -23.41 -3.87
C LYS A 386 -21.38 -22.86 -2.59
N GLN A 387 -22.17 -22.75 -1.52
CA GLN A 387 -21.66 -22.27 -0.22
C GLN A 387 -20.60 -23.22 0.37
N ALA A 388 -20.77 -24.53 0.23
CA ALA A 388 -19.77 -25.52 0.64
C ALA A 388 -18.46 -25.36 -0.15
N ALA A 389 -18.55 -25.17 -1.48
CA ALA A 389 -17.38 -24.94 -2.32
C ALA A 389 -16.66 -23.62 -1.98
N ILE A 390 -17.40 -22.54 -1.69
CA ILE A 390 -16.83 -21.27 -1.23
C ILE A 390 -16.10 -21.49 0.09
N ALA A 391 -16.72 -22.15 1.05
CA ALA A 391 -16.12 -22.40 2.37
C ALA A 391 -14.83 -23.26 2.27
N GLU A 392 -14.82 -24.29 1.38
CA GLU A 392 -13.63 -25.11 1.14
C GLU A 392 -12.46 -24.27 0.60
N GLN A 393 -12.71 -23.37 -0.35
CA GLN A 393 -11.64 -22.54 -0.91
C GLN A 393 -11.20 -21.46 0.08
N LEU A 394 -12.14 -20.83 0.80
CA LEU A 394 -11.82 -19.83 1.84
C LEU A 394 -10.92 -20.43 2.94
N ALA A 395 -11.10 -21.72 3.28
CA ALA A 395 -10.30 -22.42 4.28
C ALA A 395 -8.80 -22.54 3.89
N LYS A 396 -8.44 -22.29 2.63
CA LYS A 396 -7.03 -22.31 2.16
C LYS A 396 -6.33 -20.95 2.37
N LEU A 397 -7.07 -19.87 2.48
CA LEU A 397 -6.50 -18.51 2.59
C LEU A 397 -5.65 -18.29 3.85
N PRO A 398 -5.98 -18.81 5.05
CA PRO A 398 -5.14 -18.63 6.23
C PRO A 398 -3.71 -19.15 6.06
N ALA A 399 -3.51 -20.24 5.30
CA ALA A 399 -2.17 -20.74 5.00
C ALA A 399 -1.40 -19.79 4.09
N MET A 400 -2.07 -19.14 3.13
CA MET A 400 -1.45 -18.13 2.27
C MET A 400 -1.19 -16.80 3.00
N ASP A 401 -2.07 -16.40 3.91
CA ASP A 401 -1.83 -15.26 4.80
C ASP A 401 -0.60 -15.54 5.70
N ALA A 402 -0.41 -16.80 6.14
CA ALA A 402 0.79 -17.22 6.90
C ALA A 402 2.07 -17.18 6.05
N GLU A 403 2.02 -17.49 4.74
CA GLU A 403 3.17 -17.33 3.83
C GLU A 403 3.60 -15.86 3.75
N VAL A 404 2.66 -14.91 3.71
CA VAL A 404 2.96 -13.46 3.76
C VAL A 404 3.65 -13.10 5.07
N THR A 405 3.10 -13.55 6.21
CA THR A 405 3.70 -13.31 7.53
C THR A 405 5.12 -13.87 7.64
N GLN A 406 5.35 -15.07 7.10
CA GLN A 406 6.68 -15.68 7.08
C GLN A 406 7.69 -14.89 6.25
N ALA A 407 7.26 -14.35 5.09
CA ALA A 407 8.11 -13.51 4.26
C ALA A 407 8.47 -12.17 4.94
N LEU A 408 7.64 -11.71 5.86
CA LEU A 408 7.84 -10.49 6.66
C LEU A 408 8.73 -10.70 7.89
N GLU A 409 9.25 -11.90 8.16
CA GLU A 409 10.13 -12.13 9.30
C GLU A 409 11.36 -11.22 9.24
N MET A 410 11.47 -10.30 10.22
CA MET A 410 12.51 -9.28 10.22
C MET A 410 13.88 -9.88 10.54
N LYS A 411 14.90 -9.48 9.77
CA LYS A 411 16.28 -9.97 9.90
C LYS A 411 17.25 -8.80 10.01
N ALA A 412 18.28 -8.97 10.84
CA ALA A 412 19.36 -8.00 10.91
C ALA A 412 20.19 -8.04 9.63
N ASN A 413 20.45 -6.85 9.07
CA ASN A 413 21.32 -6.67 7.92
C ASN A 413 22.60 -5.92 8.32
N THR A 414 23.74 -6.30 7.75
CA THR A 414 24.97 -5.53 7.90
C THR A 414 24.91 -4.34 6.96
N PHE A 415 25.08 -3.15 7.52
CA PHE A 415 25.26 -1.89 6.78
C PHE A 415 26.74 -1.52 6.78
N GLU A 416 27.25 -1.14 5.64
CA GLU A 416 28.64 -0.67 5.48
C GLU A 416 28.64 0.63 4.69
N ILE A 417 29.35 1.63 5.22
CA ILE A 417 29.62 2.90 4.56
C ILE A 417 31.11 2.87 4.21
N VAL A 418 31.44 2.67 2.94
CA VAL A 418 32.80 2.39 2.48
C VAL A 418 33.31 3.54 1.63
N PRO A 419 34.48 4.16 1.96
CA PRO A 419 35.01 5.26 1.14
C PRO A 419 35.33 4.82 -0.28
N ILE A 420 34.99 5.66 -1.25
CA ILE A 420 35.36 5.50 -2.65
C ILE A 420 36.75 6.12 -2.83
N LYS A 421 37.72 5.30 -3.27
CA LYS A 421 39.11 5.72 -3.50
C LYS A 421 39.25 6.47 -4.82
#